data_00ea056b7ebb28f471984d639601b516
#
_entry.id   00ea056b7ebb28f471984d639601b516
#
_cell.length_a   1.000
_cell.length_b   1.000
_cell.length_c   1.000
_cell.angle_alpha   90.00
_cell.angle_beta   90.00
_cell.angle_gamma   90.00
#
_symmetry.space_group_name_H-M   'P 1'
#
loop_
_entity.id
_entity.type
_entity.pdbx_description
1 polymer ?
#
loop_
_entity_poly.entity_id
_entity_poly.type
_entity_poly.pdbx_seq_one_letter_code
_entity_poly.pdbx_strand_id
1 'polypeptide(L)'
;LTLIIKLVIVFGAFYFIYDKLAHDDKLSWKQFSDILQHKFTIGWILFMLFFSILNRFLEILKWKNLVLVIEKISLFTATKQVLAGVTAGLFTPNGIGEYAGKALYFPKTETKRVLFLNLICNGIQMVLTIIFGLIGLLYLGYTMYFFILLGVGLLALTFLFLTKNANIKGYSVALFLEKIAEIPKK
;
A
#
# COMPACT_ATOMS: atom_id res chain seq x y z
N LEU A 1 4.31 27.50 14.17
CA LEU A 1 3.71 27.25 12.85
C LEU A 1 3.52 25.76 12.59
N THR A 2 4.55 24.93 12.84
CA THR A 2 4.51 23.47 12.56
C THR A 2 3.47 22.69 13.38
N LEU A 3 3.21 23.11 14.63
CA LEU A 3 2.21 22.46 15.49
C LEU A 3 0.79 22.75 14.99
N ILE A 4 0.51 24.01 14.62
CA ILE A 4 -0.79 24.44 14.12
C ILE A 4 -1.12 23.69 12.82
N ILE A 5 -0.17 23.57 11.89
CA ILE A 5 -0.35 22.83 10.64
C ILE A 5 -0.67 21.36 10.92
N LYS A 6 0.02 20.73 11.87
CA LYS A 6 -0.26 19.34 12.28
C LYS A 6 -1.67 19.19 12.85
N LEU A 7 -2.10 20.11 13.70
CA LEU A 7 -3.46 20.08 14.27
C LEU A 7 -4.52 20.28 13.20
N VAL A 8 -4.33 21.23 12.28
CA VAL A 8 -5.26 21.45 11.15
C VAL A 8 -5.38 20.22 10.28
N ILE A 9 -4.27 19.53 10.00
CA ILE A 9 -4.28 18.29 9.21
C ILE A 9 -5.06 17.18 9.95
N VAL A 10 -4.81 17.00 11.24
CA VAL A 10 -5.49 15.97 12.04
C VAL A 10 -6.98 16.27 12.14
N PHE A 11 -7.36 17.49 12.52
CA PHE A 11 -8.78 17.87 12.60
C PHE A 11 -9.46 17.84 11.23
N GLY A 12 -8.79 18.27 10.17
CA GLY A 12 -9.31 18.19 8.81
C GLY A 12 -9.55 16.74 8.36
N ALA A 13 -8.66 15.81 8.71
CA ALA A 13 -8.86 14.38 8.43
C ALA A 13 -10.06 13.81 9.20
N PHE A 14 -10.19 14.12 10.50
CA PHE A 14 -11.35 13.70 11.28
C PHE A 14 -12.66 14.29 10.77
N TYR A 15 -12.65 15.58 10.42
CA TYR A 15 -13.81 16.24 9.83
C TYR A 15 -14.21 15.60 8.49
N PHE A 16 -13.24 15.32 7.62
CA PHE A 16 -13.49 14.67 6.34
C PHE A 16 -14.08 13.25 6.50
N ILE A 17 -13.56 12.48 7.45
CA ILE A 17 -14.08 11.13 7.76
C ILE A 17 -15.50 11.25 8.31
N TYR A 18 -15.75 12.20 9.23
CA TYR A 18 -17.07 12.45 9.79
C TYR A 18 -18.07 12.86 8.71
N ASP A 19 -17.71 13.80 7.86
CA ASP A 19 -18.56 14.31 6.77
C ASP A 19 -18.91 13.19 5.77
N LYS A 20 -17.92 12.38 5.40
CA LYS A 20 -18.13 11.20 4.55
C LYS A 20 -19.07 10.18 5.18
N LEU A 21 -18.93 9.91 6.48
CA LEU A 21 -19.78 8.96 7.20
C LEU A 21 -21.20 9.52 7.45
N ALA A 22 -21.34 10.84 7.61
CA ALA A 22 -22.61 11.48 7.91
C ALA A 22 -23.47 11.73 6.67
N HIS A 23 -22.85 11.96 5.50
CA HIS A 23 -23.55 12.38 4.28
C HIS A 23 -23.45 11.36 3.12
N ASP A 24 -22.84 10.18 3.33
CA ASP A 24 -22.83 9.15 2.31
C ASP A 24 -24.09 8.28 2.43
N ASP A 25 -24.99 8.38 1.46
CA ASP A 25 -26.25 7.60 1.39
C ASP A 25 -26.02 6.08 1.44
N LYS A 26 -24.81 5.62 1.12
CA LYS A 26 -24.40 4.20 1.14
C LYS A 26 -23.86 3.74 2.49
N LEU A 27 -23.48 4.64 3.38
CA LEU A 27 -22.89 4.37 4.69
C LEU A 27 -23.66 5.16 5.77
N SER A 28 -24.87 4.72 6.12
CA SER A 28 -25.58 5.36 7.21
C SER A 28 -24.93 5.00 8.55
N TRP A 29 -24.67 5.98 9.39
CA TRP A 29 -24.16 5.80 10.75
C TRP A 29 -24.99 4.79 11.56
N LYS A 30 -26.29 4.76 11.33
CA LYS A 30 -27.22 3.82 11.94
C LYS A 30 -26.92 2.38 11.52
N GLN A 31 -26.73 2.12 10.22
CA GLN A 31 -26.34 0.78 9.72
C GLN A 31 -24.97 0.33 10.25
N PHE A 32 -24.02 1.25 10.34
CA PHE A 32 -22.70 0.98 10.91
C PHE A 32 -22.81 0.60 12.39
N SER A 33 -23.58 1.35 13.19
CA SER A 33 -23.82 1.08 14.59
C SER A 33 -24.54 -0.26 14.80
N ASP A 34 -25.57 -0.55 14.01
CA ASP A 34 -26.34 -1.80 14.09
C ASP A 34 -25.46 -3.02 13.74
N ILE A 35 -24.59 -2.90 12.73
CA ILE A 35 -23.63 -3.94 12.37
C ILE A 35 -22.64 -4.19 13.51
N LEU A 36 -22.09 -3.12 14.11
CA LEU A 36 -21.18 -3.23 15.24
C LEU A 36 -21.83 -3.88 16.47
N GLN A 37 -23.07 -3.55 16.78
CA GLN A 37 -23.78 -4.07 17.96
C GLN A 37 -24.28 -5.50 17.78
N HIS A 38 -24.74 -5.86 16.57
CA HIS A 38 -25.44 -7.11 16.34
C HIS A 38 -24.59 -8.19 15.62
N LYS A 39 -23.58 -7.80 14.82
CA LYS A 39 -22.77 -8.75 14.05
C LYS A 39 -21.33 -8.90 14.54
N PHE A 40 -20.79 -7.92 15.26
CA PHE A 40 -19.40 -8.01 15.73
C PHE A 40 -19.33 -8.12 17.24
N THR A 41 -18.83 -9.25 17.72
CA THR A 41 -18.42 -9.41 19.09
C THR A 41 -17.15 -8.57 19.33
N ILE A 42 -16.95 -8.07 20.55
CA ILE A 42 -15.71 -7.38 20.97
C ILE A 42 -14.45 -8.14 20.54
N GLY A 43 -14.48 -9.48 20.61
CA GLY A 43 -13.38 -10.33 20.15
C GLY A 43 -13.02 -10.15 18.68
N TRP A 44 -14.00 -9.99 17.80
CA TRP A 44 -13.77 -9.73 16.38
C TRP A 44 -13.16 -8.35 16.14
N ILE A 45 -13.58 -7.34 16.88
CA ILE A 45 -13.01 -5.98 16.79
C ILE A 45 -11.54 -6.01 17.23
N LEU A 46 -11.24 -6.66 18.35
CA LEU A 46 -9.85 -6.82 18.83
C LEU A 46 -8.99 -7.61 17.84
N PHE A 47 -9.55 -8.67 17.24
CA PHE A 47 -8.88 -9.45 16.21
C PHE A 47 -8.53 -8.59 14.99
N MET A 48 -9.48 -7.81 14.47
CA MET A 48 -9.23 -6.90 13.34
C MET A 48 -8.18 -5.83 13.68
N LEU A 49 -8.25 -5.24 14.87
CA LEU A 49 -7.26 -4.27 15.34
C LEU A 49 -5.86 -4.89 15.44
N PHE A 50 -5.76 -6.09 16.01
CA PHE A 50 -4.49 -6.82 16.08
C PHE A 50 -3.89 -7.04 14.70
N PHE A 51 -4.68 -7.53 13.74
CA PHE A 51 -4.20 -7.75 12.37
C PHE A 51 -3.87 -6.45 11.63
N SER A 52 -4.59 -5.38 11.90
CA SER A 52 -4.28 -4.05 11.36
C SER A 52 -2.92 -3.54 11.85
N ILE A 53 -2.66 -3.65 13.15
CA ILE A 53 -1.38 -3.28 13.77
C ILE A 53 -0.26 -4.17 13.23
N LEU A 54 -0.47 -5.48 13.17
CA LEU A 54 0.48 -6.45 12.65
C LEU A 54 0.84 -6.15 11.18
N ASN A 55 -0.16 -5.88 10.34
CA ASN A 55 0.05 -5.51 8.95
C ASN A 55 0.94 -4.26 8.83
N ARG A 56 0.66 -3.24 9.63
CA ARG A 56 1.47 -2.02 9.65
C ARG A 56 2.89 -2.27 10.15
N PHE A 57 3.05 -3.11 11.15
CA PHE A 57 4.35 -3.50 11.66
C PHE A 57 5.18 -4.26 10.59
N LEU A 58 4.56 -5.20 9.89
CA LEU A 58 5.21 -5.92 8.79
C LEU A 58 5.62 -4.99 7.64
N GLU A 59 4.81 -3.96 7.33
CA GLU A 59 5.16 -2.94 6.35
C GLU A 59 6.40 -2.16 6.78
N ILE A 60 6.49 -1.78 8.06
CA ILE A 60 7.65 -1.08 8.60
C ILE A 60 8.92 -1.94 8.49
N LEU A 61 8.83 -3.23 8.84
CA LEU A 61 9.95 -4.17 8.72
C LEU A 61 10.39 -4.36 7.26
N LYS A 62 9.42 -4.54 6.37
CA LYS A 62 9.65 -4.65 4.93
C LYS A 62 10.36 -3.41 4.40
N TRP A 63 9.87 -2.22 4.74
CA TRP A 63 10.47 -0.96 4.35
C TRP A 63 11.92 -0.82 4.87
N LYS A 64 12.12 -1.08 6.16
CA LYS A 64 13.45 -1.05 6.77
C LYS A 64 14.46 -1.93 6.03
N ASN A 65 14.05 -3.15 5.65
CA ASN A 65 14.92 -4.08 4.93
C ASN A 65 15.20 -3.63 3.49
N LEU A 66 14.22 -3.07 2.79
CA LEU A 66 14.41 -2.55 1.44
C LEU A 66 15.36 -1.35 1.40
N VAL A 67 15.25 -0.45 2.37
CA VAL A 67 16.08 0.77 2.44
C VAL A 67 17.53 0.48 2.80
N LEU A 68 17.86 -0.71 3.31
CA LEU A 68 19.26 -1.11 3.56
C LEU A 68 20.17 -0.97 2.34
N VAL A 69 19.60 -0.98 1.12
CA VAL A 69 20.36 -0.76 -0.15
C VAL A 69 20.85 0.69 -0.26
N ILE A 70 20.20 1.64 0.44
CA ILE A 70 20.57 3.06 0.44
C ILE A 70 21.33 3.38 1.72
N GLU A 71 20.70 3.11 2.87
CA GLU A 71 21.28 3.38 4.18
C GLU A 71 20.69 2.47 5.27
N LYS A 72 21.45 2.27 6.35
CA LYS A 72 20.96 1.55 7.54
C LYS A 72 20.13 2.50 8.41
N ILE A 73 18.83 2.24 8.50
CA ILE A 73 17.93 3.01 9.36
C ILE A 73 17.50 2.22 10.58
N SER A 74 17.21 2.93 11.68
CA SER A 74 16.61 2.33 12.87
C SER A 74 15.14 1.97 12.63
N LEU A 75 14.58 1.08 13.45
CA LEU A 75 13.15 0.75 13.39
C LEU A 75 12.28 2.00 13.59
N PHE A 76 12.68 2.88 14.50
CA PHE A 76 11.97 4.12 14.78
C PHE A 76 11.96 5.07 13.56
N THR A 77 13.10 5.18 12.86
CA THR A 77 13.20 5.97 11.62
C THR A 77 12.32 5.37 10.52
N ALA A 78 12.33 4.04 10.36
CA ALA A 78 11.47 3.34 9.40
C ALA A 78 9.98 3.59 9.70
N THR A 79 9.59 3.55 10.99
CA THR A 79 8.23 3.86 11.42
C THR A 79 7.82 5.29 11.03
N LYS A 80 8.68 6.28 11.28
CA LYS A 80 8.41 7.67 10.90
C LYS A 80 8.22 7.82 9.38
N GLN A 81 9.08 7.19 8.59
CA GLN A 81 9.02 7.24 7.12
C GLN A 81 7.75 6.59 6.57
N VAL A 82 7.38 5.41 7.10
CA VAL A 82 6.15 4.71 6.68
C VAL A 82 4.91 5.50 7.07
N LEU A 83 4.82 5.99 8.30
CA LEU A 83 3.67 6.78 8.74
C LEU A 83 3.55 8.10 7.98
N ALA A 84 4.66 8.78 7.70
CA ALA A 84 4.65 9.98 6.87
C ALA A 84 4.18 9.69 5.44
N GLY A 85 4.62 8.56 4.85
CA GLY A 85 4.15 8.10 3.56
C GLY A 85 2.66 7.86 3.54
N VAL A 86 2.14 7.09 4.51
CA VAL A 86 0.70 6.83 4.65
C VAL A 86 -0.10 8.12 4.80
N THR A 87 0.35 9.02 5.67
CA THR A 87 -0.32 10.32 5.85
C THR A 87 -0.36 11.11 4.55
N ALA A 88 0.76 11.20 3.83
CA ALA A 88 0.79 11.88 2.53
C ALA A 88 -0.09 11.18 1.48
N GLY A 89 -0.17 9.84 1.52
CA GLY A 89 -1.05 9.04 0.66
C GLY A 89 -2.53 9.33 0.87
N LEU A 90 -2.96 9.57 2.12
CA LEU A 90 -4.36 9.89 2.44
C LEU A 90 -4.83 11.22 1.81
N PHE A 91 -3.92 12.19 1.63
CA PHE A 91 -4.24 13.51 1.06
C PHE A 91 -4.04 13.58 -0.45
N THR A 92 -3.67 12.48 -1.10
CA THR A 92 -3.40 12.47 -2.54
C THR A 92 -4.26 11.44 -3.26
N PRO A 93 -4.71 11.73 -4.49
CA PRO A 93 -5.44 10.76 -5.30
C PRO A 93 -4.63 9.48 -5.48
N ASN A 94 -5.29 8.33 -5.35
CA ASN A 94 -4.68 7.00 -5.52
C ASN A 94 -3.45 6.72 -4.65
N GLY A 95 -3.25 7.45 -3.55
CA GLY A 95 -2.14 7.20 -2.63
C GLY A 95 -0.76 7.59 -3.15
N ILE A 96 -0.67 8.37 -4.24
CA ILE A 96 0.62 8.77 -4.86
C ILE A 96 1.52 9.49 -3.85
N GLY A 97 0.95 10.24 -2.90
CA GLY A 97 1.70 10.91 -1.84
C GLY A 97 2.52 10.00 -0.95
N GLU A 98 2.19 8.71 -0.86
CA GLU A 98 3.00 7.75 -0.10
C GLU A 98 4.43 7.67 -0.63
N TYR A 99 4.58 7.67 -1.94
CA TYR A 99 5.89 7.66 -2.60
C TYR A 99 6.69 8.92 -2.28
N ALA A 100 6.05 10.08 -2.40
CA ALA A 100 6.67 11.36 -2.11
C ALA A 100 6.98 11.49 -0.60
N GLY A 101 6.08 11.10 0.27
CA GLY A 101 6.23 11.20 1.72
C GLY A 101 7.45 10.44 2.25
N LYS A 102 7.70 9.23 1.74
CA LYS A 102 8.90 8.46 2.07
C LYS A 102 10.16 9.10 1.47
N ALA A 103 10.09 9.61 0.24
CA ALA A 103 11.22 10.21 -0.46
C ALA A 103 11.75 11.49 0.20
N LEU A 104 10.90 12.24 0.94
CA LEU A 104 11.30 13.47 1.65
C LEU A 104 12.36 13.25 2.73
N TYR A 105 12.53 12.03 3.21
CA TYR A 105 13.54 11.68 4.22
C TYR A 105 14.93 11.41 3.65
N PHE A 106 15.08 11.41 2.32
CA PHE A 106 16.31 11.08 1.63
C PHE A 106 16.82 12.26 0.82
N PRO A 107 18.15 12.33 0.53
CA PRO A 107 18.72 13.32 -0.38
C PRO A 107 18.05 13.26 -1.76
N LYS A 108 17.98 14.40 -2.44
CA LYS A 108 17.38 14.50 -3.80
C LYS A 108 18.02 13.53 -4.80
N THR A 109 19.29 13.21 -4.63
CA THR A 109 20.05 12.25 -5.46
C THR A 109 19.47 10.83 -5.36
N GLU A 110 18.95 10.45 -4.20
CA GLU A 110 18.39 9.11 -3.94
C GLU A 110 16.88 9.01 -4.19
N THR A 111 16.19 10.13 -4.47
CA THR A 111 14.73 10.17 -4.64
C THR A 111 14.23 9.11 -5.63
N LYS A 112 14.87 8.98 -6.80
CA LYS A 112 14.45 7.99 -7.81
C LYS A 112 14.56 6.58 -7.30
N ARG A 113 15.61 6.28 -6.53
CA ARG A 113 15.86 4.96 -5.95
C ARG A 113 14.85 4.64 -4.85
N VAL A 114 14.54 5.60 -4.00
CA VAL A 114 13.50 5.49 -2.97
C VAL A 114 12.12 5.24 -3.58
N LEU A 115 11.75 5.98 -4.62
CA LEU A 115 10.49 5.78 -5.35
C LEU A 115 10.42 4.37 -5.95
N PHE A 116 11.52 3.89 -6.53
CA PHE A 116 11.62 2.55 -7.08
C PHE A 116 11.48 1.46 -6.01
N LEU A 117 12.15 1.60 -4.87
CA LEU A 117 12.02 0.66 -3.73
C LEU A 117 10.58 0.63 -3.20
N ASN A 118 9.92 1.79 -3.12
CA ASN A 118 8.52 1.84 -2.69
C ASN A 118 7.59 1.17 -3.70
N LEU A 119 7.85 1.33 -5.00
CA LEU A 119 7.11 0.63 -6.06
C LEU A 119 7.23 -0.89 -5.91
N ILE A 120 8.43 -1.41 -5.67
CA ILE A 120 8.66 -2.84 -5.41
C ILE A 120 7.90 -3.27 -4.15
N CYS A 121 8.00 -2.48 -3.07
CA CYS A 121 7.34 -2.74 -1.81
C CYS A 121 5.83 -2.94 -1.98
N ASN A 122 5.18 -2.03 -2.68
CA ASN A 122 3.74 -2.07 -2.93
C ASN A 122 3.37 -3.10 -4.00
N GLY A 123 4.23 -3.29 -5.01
CA GLY A 123 4.05 -4.29 -6.05
C GLY A 123 3.99 -5.72 -5.51
N ILE A 124 4.91 -6.09 -4.62
CA ILE A 124 4.91 -7.40 -3.96
C ILE A 124 3.61 -7.61 -3.17
N GLN A 125 3.17 -6.59 -2.44
CA GLN A 125 1.92 -6.66 -1.68
C GLN A 125 0.71 -6.82 -2.59
N MET A 126 0.67 -6.13 -3.73
CA MET A 126 -0.39 -6.25 -4.72
C MET A 126 -0.46 -7.68 -5.31
N VAL A 127 0.69 -8.26 -5.65
CA VAL A 127 0.76 -9.65 -6.15
C VAL A 127 0.22 -10.64 -5.11
N LEU A 128 0.64 -10.52 -3.86
CA LEU A 128 0.13 -11.37 -2.77
C LEU A 128 -1.38 -11.21 -2.60
N THR A 129 -1.90 -9.99 -2.64
CA THR A 129 -3.33 -9.71 -2.54
C THR A 129 -4.12 -10.37 -3.69
N ILE A 130 -3.59 -10.32 -4.92
CA ILE A 130 -4.21 -10.98 -6.08
C ILE A 130 -4.23 -12.50 -5.86
N ILE A 131 -3.12 -13.10 -5.43
CA ILE A 131 -3.04 -14.55 -5.19
C ILE A 131 -4.09 -14.98 -4.15
N PHE A 132 -4.11 -14.33 -2.98
CA PHE A 132 -5.10 -14.65 -1.94
C PHE A 132 -6.53 -14.33 -2.36
N GLY A 133 -6.74 -13.28 -3.15
CA GLY A 133 -8.04 -12.95 -3.74
C GLY A 133 -8.54 -14.03 -4.68
N LEU A 134 -7.68 -14.57 -5.55
CA LEU A 134 -8.00 -15.69 -6.44
C LEU A 134 -8.39 -16.95 -5.64
N ILE A 135 -7.63 -17.29 -4.59
CA ILE A 135 -7.96 -18.41 -3.70
C ILE A 135 -9.32 -18.19 -3.03
N GLY A 136 -9.58 -16.95 -2.56
CA GLY A 136 -10.86 -16.58 -1.95
C GLY A 136 -12.04 -16.72 -2.90
N LEU A 137 -11.89 -16.34 -4.18
CA LEU A 137 -12.93 -16.50 -5.20
C LEU A 137 -13.28 -17.97 -5.45
N LEU A 138 -12.28 -18.86 -5.48
CA LEU A 138 -12.50 -20.30 -5.58
C LEU A 138 -13.26 -20.85 -4.36
N TYR A 139 -12.83 -20.44 -3.18
CA TYR A 139 -13.47 -20.90 -1.92
C TYR A 139 -14.93 -20.45 -1.81
N LEU A 140 -15.24 -19.24 -2.29
CA LEU A 140 -16.61 -18.71 -2.29
C LEU A 140 -17.46 -19.20 -3.48
N GLY A 141 -16.93 -20.06 -4.37
CA GLY A 141 -17.65 -20.61 -5.52
C GLY A 141 -17.79 -19.66 -6.70
N TYR A 142 -17.10 -18.50 -6.69
CA TYR A 142 -17.12 -17.54 -7.80
C TYR A 142 -16.15 -17.95 -8.91
N THR A 143 -16.30 -19.14 -9.45
CA THR A 143 -15.39 -19.75 -10.43
C THR A 143 -15.28 -18.95 -11.74
N MET A 144 -16.37 -18.35 -12.20
CA MET A 144 -16.35 -17.50 -13.40
C MET A 144 -15.42 -16.28 -13.23
N TYR A 145 -15.54 -15.56 -12.11
CA TYR A 145 -14.67 -14.41 -11.81
C TYR A 145 -13.21 -14.82 -11.62
N PHE A 146 -12.97 -15.99 -11.03
CA PHE A 146 -11.62 -16.56 -10.90
C PHE A 146 -10.97 -16.73 -12.28
N PHE A 147 -11.64 -17.39 -13.25
CA PHE A 147 -11.07 -17.62 -14.57
C PHE A 147 -10.89 -16.33 -15.37
N ILE A 148 -11.82 -15.36 -15.23
CA ILE A 148 -11.68 -14.04 -15.87
C ILE A 148 -10.42 -13.33 -15.34
N LEU A 149 -10.27 -13.22 -14.02
CA LEU A 149 -9.12 -12.53 -13.41
C LEU A 149 -7.81 -13.27 -13.67
N LEU A 150 -7.81 -14.59 -13.64
CA LEU A 150 -6.64 -15.41 -14.00
C LEU A 150 -6.24 -15.16 -15.47
N GLY A 151 -7.21 -15.16 -16.38
CA GLY A 151 -6.98 -14.89 -17.81
C GLY A 151 -6.42 -13.48 -18.04
N VAL A 152 -6.98 -12.46 -17.41
CA VAL A 152 -6.47 -11.08 -17.48
C VAL A 152 -5.04 -11.00 -16.93
N GLY A 153 -4.77 -11.68 -15.80
CA GLY A 153 -3.43 -11.73 -15.21
C GLY A 153 -2.40 -12.39 -16.13
N LEU A 154 -2.77 -13.52 -16.77
CA LEU A 154 -1.92 -14.22 -17.73
C LEU A 154 -1.67 -13.37 -18.99
N LEU A 155 -2.71 -12.69 -19.51
CA LEU A 155 -2.55 -11.77 -20.64
C LEU A 155 -1.61 -10.62 -20.30
N ALA A 156 -1.73 -10.02 -19.11
CA ALA A 156 -0.83 -8.97 -18.65
C ALA A 156 0.62 -9.47 -18.53
N LEU A 157 0.84 -10.65 -17.96
CA LEU A 157 2.17 -11.26 -17.87
C LEU A 157 2.76 -11.57 -19.26
N THR A 158 1.95 -12.11 -20.17
CA THR A 158 2.36 -12.38 -21.56
C THR A 158 2.75 -11.08 -22.27
N PHE A 159 1.93 -10.04 -22.11
CA PHE A 159 2.22 -8.71 -22.67
C PHE A 159 3.54 -8.15 -22.12
N LEU A 160 3.76 -8.21 -20.81
CA LEU A 160 5.01 -7.79 -20.17
C LEU A 160 6.22 -8.62 -20.67
N PHE A 161 6.03 -9.92 -20.87
CA PHE A 161 7.10 -10.80 -21.38
C PHE A 161 7.44 -10.47 -22.85
N LEU A 162 6.45 -10.23 -23.69
CA LEU A 162 6.67 -9.86 -25.09
C LEU A 162 7.30 -8.47 -25.23
N THR A 163 6.95 -7.54 -24.34
CA THR A 163 7.46 -6.16 -24.35
C THR A 163 8.71 -5.97 -23.49
N LYS A 164 9.24 -7.03 -22.85
CA LYS A 164 10.38 -6.92 -21.93
C LYS A 164 11.61 -6.22 -22.53
N ASN A 165 11.86 -6.41 -23.83
CA ASN A 165 12.97 -5.83 -24.56
C ASN A 165 12.61 -4.51 -25.29
N ALA A 166 11.32 -4.12 -25.26
CA ALA A 166 10.88 -2.87 -25.87
C ALA A 166 11.41 -1.69 -25.04
N ASN A 167 12.30 -0.92 -25.66
CA ASN A 167 12.92 0.26 -25.03
C ASN A 167 12.08 1.49 -25.34
N ILE A 168 11.21 1.92 -24.41
CA ILE A 168 10.39 3.12 -24.56
C ILE A 168 11.04 4.23 -23.74
N LYS A 169 11.63 5.21 -24.41
CA LYS A 169 12.28 6.38 -23.79
C LYS A 169 13.35 6.04 -22.73
N GLY A 170 14.16 4.99 -22.97
CA GLY A 170 15.20 4.57 -22.02
C GLY A 170 14.71 3.70 -20.85
N TYR A 171 13.45 3.32 -20.83
CA TYR A 171 12.88 2.39 -19.84
C TYR A 171 12.51 1.07 -20.53
N SER A 172 13.01 -0.03 -19.99
CA SER A 172 12.59 -1.37 -20.42
C SER A 172 12.28 -2.24 -19.21
N VAL A 173 11.41 -3.23 -19.39
CA VAL A 173 11.10 -4.21 -18.34
C VAL A 173 12.35 -5.01 -17.96
N ALA A 174 13.25 -5.25 -18.90
CA ALA A 174 14.54 -5.90 -18.64
C ALA A 174 15.41 -5.10 -17.65
N LEU A 175 15.58 -3.79 -17.88
CA LEU A 175 16.29 -2.90 -16.95
C LEU A 175 15.62 -2.83 -15.57
N PHE A 176 14.30 -2.92 -15.52
CA PHE A 176 13.57 -2.98 -14.26
C PHE A 176 13.87 -4.26 -13.48
N LEU A 177 13.84 -5.41 -14.15
CA LEU A 177 14.16 -6.72 -13.54
C LEU A 177 15.62 -6.81 -13.09
N GLU A 178 16.56 -6.27 -13.88
CA GLU A 178 17.97 -6.19 -13.51
C GLU A 178 18.17 -5.38 -12.21
N LYS A 179 17.54 -4.23 -12.11
CA LYS A 179 17.58 -3.42 -10.87
C LYS A 179 16.96 -4.11 -9.65
N ILE A 180 15.94 -4.96 -9.86
CA ILE A 180 15.40 -5.80 -8.78
C ILE A 180 16.42 -6.87 -8.36
N ALA A 181 17.10 -7.48 -9.33
CA ALA A 181 18.09 -8.52 -9.07
C ALA A 181 19.34 -8.00 -8.32
N GLU A 182 19.67 -6.72 -8.48
CA GLU A 182 20.76 -6.05 -7.76
C GLU A 182 20.44 -5.74 -6.28
N ILE A 183 19.17 -5.87 -5.85
CA ILE A 183 18.80 -5.70 -4.44
C ILE A 183 19.42 -6.84 -3.62
N PRO A 184 20.20 -6.55 -2.56
CA PRO A 184 20.85 -7.57 -1.76
C PRO A 184 19.84 -8.57 -1.21
N LYS A 185 19.99 -9.84 -1.57
CA LYS A 185 19.25 -10.94 -0.96
C LYS A 185 19.91 -11.21 0.40
N LYS A 186 19.24 -10.84 1.48
CA LYS A 186 19.59 -11.27 2.83
C LYS A 186 18.64 -12.35 3.31
#